data_c1f49e0e6c74a1f58bfeb9351cc9f58f
#
_entry.id   c1f49e0e6c74a1f58bfeb9351cc9f58f
#
_cell.length_a   1.000
_cell.length_b   1.000
_cell.length_c   1.000
_cell.angle_alpha   90.00
_cell.angle_beta   90.00
_cell.angle_gamma   90.00
#
_symmetry.space_group_name_H-M   'P 1'
#
loop_
_entity.id
_entity.type
_entity.pdbx_description
1 polymer ?
#
loop_
_entity_poly.entity_id
_entity_poly.type
_entity_poly.pdbx_seq_one_letter_code
_entity_poly.pdbx_strand_id
1 'polypeptide(L)'
;IMDRVQRGMKRRFSHWQSNRQIECLKREVITHAPQPSAAPVVFFNASTRLGGVSLNAAYSLLIGLALRLNGAPVAHFVCQRGLTPCVLGTNRDNPHSLPPCAECIAQSNVLTKGAHKRALIPIQMPEMESALAGLSVQEMNDFGWRGAPLGRLTLPALRWVLRRHHLLDDVPTRYLFRQYIISAGRVVQQFGAFLDEVKPQAVVVFNGQLYPEAAARWCGQQRGIRVISHEIGL
;
A
#
# COMPACT_ATOMS: atom_id res chain seq x y z
N ILE A 1 -17.56 -9.43 29.97
CA ILE A 1 -18.30 -9.43 28.67
C ILE A 1 -18.83 -8.02 28.38
N MET A 2 -19.49 -7.32 29.32
CA MET A 2 -20.02 -5.97 29.15
C MET A 2 -18.98 -4.95 28.66
N ASP A 3 -17.78 -4.91 29.26
CA ASP A 3 -16.71 -3.99 28.85
C ASP A 3 -16.22 -4.21 27.40
N ARG A 4 -16.24 -5.44 26.92
CA ARG A 4 -15.84 -5.76 25.55
C ARG A 4 -16.88 -5.29 24.55
N VAL A 5 -18.16 -5.40 24.88
CA VAL A 5 -19.29 -4.91 24.07
C VAL A 5 -19.30 -3.38 24.03
N GLN A 6 -19.14 -2.73 25.16
CA GLN A 6 -19.09 -1.26 25.23
C GLN A 6 -17.89 -0.67 24.44
N ARG A 7 -16.72 -1.27 24.54
CA ARG A 7 -15.54 -0.88 23.73
C ARG A 7 -15.79 -1.07 22.25
N GLY A 8 -16.45 -2.17 21.86
CA GLY A 8 -16.84 -2.44 20.50
C GLY A 8 -17.81 -1.39 19.93
N MET A 9 -18.83 -1.00 20.71
CA MET A 9 -19.80 0.03 20.32
C MET A 9 -19.15 1.41 20.21
N LYS A 10 -18.34 1.82 21.18
CA LYS A 10 -17.59 3.09 21.15
C LYS A 10 -16.69 3.17 19.90
N ARG A 11 -16.00 2.10 19.57
CA ARG A 11 -15.15 2.02 18.37
C ARG A 11 -15.96 2.16 17.09
N ARG A 12 -17.11 1.48 16.98
CA ARG A 12 -18.00 1.58 15.81
C ARG A 12 -18.57 2.99 15.65
N PHE A 13 -19.00 3.62 16.74
CA PHE A 13 -19.49 4.98 16.73
C PHE A 13 -18.42 5.98 16.31
N SER A 14 -17.20 5.88 16.86
CA SER A 14 -16.06 6.72 16.48
C SER A 14 -15.72 6.57 14.98
N HIS A 15 -15.72 5.34 14.45
CA HIS A 15 -15.49 5.10 13.02
C HIS A 15 -16.59 5.74 12.15
N TRP A 16 -17.85 5.59 12.54
CA TRP A 16 -18.96 6.19 11.82
C TRP A 16 -18.85 7.72 11.79
N GLN A 17 -18.56 8.32 12.95
CA GLN A 17 -18.37 9.78 13.08
C GLN A 17 -17.21 10.28 12.21
N SER A 18 -16.05 9.61 12.27
CA SER A 18 -14.90 9.95 11.43
C SER A 18 -15.21 9.85 9.94
N ASN A 19 -15.88 8.77 9.50
CA ASN A 19 -16.26 8.60 8.11
C ASN A 19 -17.22 9.69 7.63
N ARG A 20 -18.17 10.11 8.47
CA ARG A 20 -19.10 11.21 8.17
C ARG A 20 -18.37 12.55 8.03
N GLN A 21 -17.39 12.83 8.90
CA GLN A 21 -16.55 14.04 8.82
C GLN A 21 -15.73 14.04 7.52
N ILE A 22 -15.14 12.90 7.14
CA ILE A 22 -14.40 12.72 5.89
C ILE A 22 -15.32 13.01 4.68
N GLU A 23 -16.52 12.47 4.66
CA GLU A 23 -17.46 12.71 3.55
C GLU A 23 -17.92 14.16 3.46
N CYS A 24 -18.10 14.84 4.59
CA CYS A 24 -18.40 16.27 4.63
C CYS A 24 -17.25 17.09 4.05
N LEU A 25 -16.03 16.89 4.55
CA LEU A 25 -14.83 17.56 4.08
C LEU A 25 -14.61 17.36 2.56
N LYS A 26 -14.80 16.14 2.08
CA LYS A 26 -14.65 15.83 0.64
C LYS A 26 -15.69 16.57 -0.22
N ARG A 27 -16.92 16.68 0.24
CA ARG A 27 -17.96 17.44 -0.48
C ARG A 27 -17.58 18.92 -0.57
N GLU A 28 -17.16 19.52 0.53
CA GLU A 28 -16.68 20.91 0.54
C GLU A 28 -15.55 21.13 -0.46
N VAL A 29 -14.56 20.25 -0.46
CA VAL A 29 -13.44 20.34 -1.40
C VAL A 29 -13.92 20.20 -2.85
N ILE A 30 -14.80 19.25 -3.15
CA ILE A 30 -15.32 19.06 -4.51
C ILE A 30 -16.09 20.31 -4.99
N THR A 31 -16.83 20.94 -4.10
CA THR A 31 -17.62 22.15 -4.43
C THR A 31 -16.73 23.36 -4.74
N HIS A 32 -15.59 23.49 -4.06
CA HIS A 32 -14.73 24.67 -4.16
C HIS A 32 -13.46 24.45 -4.98
N ALA A 33 -13.14 23.22 -5.33
CA ALA A 33 -11.94 22.93 -6.11
C ALA A 33 -12.08 23.42 -7.55
N PRO A 34 -11.06 24.12 -8.10
CA PRO A 34 -11.05 24.51 -9.50
C PRO A 34 -10.96 23.30 -10.42
N GLN A 35 -11.25 23.49 -11.70
CA GLN A 35 -11.04 22.45 -12.71
C GLN A 35 -9.55 22.08 -12.79
N PRO A 36 -9.22 20.79 -12.77
CA PRO A 36 -7.83 20.36 -12.85
C PRO A 36 -7.18 20.75 -14.17
N SER A 37 -5.99 21.37 -14.11
CA SER A 37 -5.28 21.87 -15.28
C SER A 37 -3.86 21.31 -15.48
N ALA A 38 -3.42 20.41 -14.59
CA ALA A 38 -2.06 19.87 -14.62
C ALA A 38 -2.05 18.34 -14.66
N ALA A 39 -0.87 17.72 -14.85
CA ALA A 39 -0.68 16.30 -14.68
C ALA A 39 -0.97 15.89 -13.22
N PRO A 40 -1.55 14.71 -12.98
CA PRO A 40 -1.97 14.32 -11.63
C PRO A 40 -0.80 14.03 -10.69
N VAL A 41 -1.08 14.14 -9.39
CA VAL A 41 -0.26 13.56 -8.33
C VAL A 41 -0.87 12.21 -7.94
N VAL A 42 -0.06 11.16 -7.99
CA VAL A 42 -0.49 9.80 -7.63
C VAL A 42 -0.10 9.48 -6.20
N PHE A 43 -1.07 9.11 -5.38
CA PHE A 43 -0.84 8.58 -4.04
C PHE A 43 -0.85 7.05 -4.08
N PHE A 44 0.26 6.44 -3.65
CA PHE A 44 0.32 5.01 -3.44
C PHE A 44 -0.26 4.65 -2.08
N ASN A 45 -1.53 4.28 -2.07
CA ASN A 45 -2.30 3.96 -0.86
C ASN A 45 -2.64 2.47 -0.72
N ALA A 46 -1.87 1.60 -1.37
CA ALA A 46 -2.10 0.16 -1.30
C ALA A 46 -1.86 -0.43 0.12
N SER A 47 -1.22 0.32 1.01
CA SER A 47 -0.97 -0.05 2.40
C SER A 47 -1.84 0.72 3.39
N THR A 48 -3.08 1.07 3.02
CA THR A 48 -4.03 1.66 3.96
C THR A 48 -4.18 0.78 5.19
N ARG A 49 -4.05 1.36 6.38
CA ARG A 49 -3.99 0.64 7.65
C ARG A 49 -5.28 -0.07 7.99
N LEU A 50 -5.16 -1.24 8.59
CA LEU A 50 -6.26 -2.09 9.03
C LEU A 50 -7.05 -1.43 10.17
N GLY A 51 -8.35 -1.33 10.01
CA GLY A 51 -9.28 -0.90 11.05
C GLY A 51 -9.15 0.56 11.48
N GLY A 52 -9.85 1.46 10.81
CA GLY A 52 -9.89 2.89 11.09
C GLY A 52 -8.96 3.73 10.20
N VAL A 53 -8.96 5.04 10.45
CA VAL A 53 -8.09 5.96 9.73
C VAL A 53 -6.78 6.09 10.48
N SER A 54 -5.70 5.54 9.93
CA SER A 54 -4.36 5.75 10.46
C SER A 54 -3.88 7.17 10.17
N LEU A 55 -2.88 7.65 10.92
CA LEU A 55 -2.28 8.96 10.66
C LEU A 55 -1.75 9.07 9.22
N ASN A 56 -1.16 8.01 8.67
CA ASN A 56 -0.69 7.98 7.28
C ASN A 56 -1.85 8.10 6.27
N ALA A 57 -2.96 7.41 6.52
CA ALA A 57 -4.14 7.52 5.68
C ALA A 57 -4.79 8.91 5.77
N ALA A 58 -4.82 9.50 6.97
CA ALA A 58 -5.28 10.87 7.19
C ALA A 58 -4.39 11.89 6.47
N TYR A 59 -3.08 11.75 6.57
CA TYR A 59 -2.12 12.59 5.85
C TYR A 59 -2.37 12.54 4.34
N SER A 60 -2.39 11.33 3.76
CA SER A 60 -2.65 11.16 2.32
C SER A 60 -3.98 11.77 1.88
N LEU A 61 -5.04 11.64 2.70
CA LEU A 61 -6.34 12.24 2.45
C LEU A 61 -6.24 13.77 2.44
N LEU A 62 -5.71 14.36 3.52
CA LEU A 62 -5.67 15.81 3.70
C LEU A 62 -4.80 16.50 2.65
N ILE A 63 -3.62 15.95 2.37
CA ILE A 63 -2.75 16.50 1.32
C ILE A 63 -3.39 16.33 -0.06
N GLY A 64 -4.03 15.19 -0.34
CA GLY A 64 -4.77 14.99 -1.59
C GLY A 64 -5.90 16.00 -1.77
N LEU A 65 -6.65 16.32 -0.72
CA LEU A 65 -7.70 17.34 -0.75
C LEU A 65 -7.13 18.76 -0.92
N ALA A 66 -6.04 19.09 -0.23
CA ALA A 66 -5.35 20.35 -0.37
C ALA A 66 -4.81 20.56 -1.80
N LEU A 67 -4.23 19.54 -2.41
CA LEU A 67 -3.79 19.58 -3.81
C LEU A 67 -4.97 19.86 -4.76
N ARG A 68 -6.12 19.23 -4.55
CA ARG A 68 -7.32 19.48 -5.35
C ARG A 68 -7.84 20.91 -5.22
N LEU A 69 -7.83 21.49 -4.03
CA LEU A 69 -8.18 22.92 -3.81
C LEU A 69 -7.23 23.86 -4.56
N ASN A 70 -5.99 23.42 -4.81
CA ASN A 70 -5.02 24.17 -5.62
C ASN A 70 -5.03 23.77 -7.12
N GLY A 71 -6.06 23.09 -7.60
CA GLY A 71 -6.23 22.72 -9.00
C GLY A 71 -5.38 21.55 -9.50
N ALA A 72 -4.64 20.87 -8.62
CA ALA A 72 -3.89 19.68 -9.00
C ALA A 72 -4.79 18.43 -8.96
N PRO A 73 -4.90 17.67 -10.06
CA PRO A 73 -5.63 16.40 -10.04
C PRO A 73 -4.90 15.38 -9.18
N VAL A 74 -5.69 14.55 -8.49
CA VAL A 74 -5.18 13.51 -7.60
C VAL A 74 -5.73 12.16 -8.02
N ALA A 75 -4.87 11.17 -8.11
CA ALA A 75 -5.23 9.78 -8.34
C ALA A 75 -4.67 8.87 -7.24
N HIS A 76 -5.35 7.78 -6.96
CA HIS A 76 -4.97 6.83 -5.90
C HIS A 76 -4.73 5.44 -6.46
N PHE A 77 -3.67 4.79 -5.99
CA PHE A 77 -3.46 3.37 -6.20
C PHE A 77 -3.75 2.63 -4.89
N VAL A 78 -4.77 1.79 -4.89
CA VAL A 78 -5.32 1.16 -3.69
C VAL A 78 -5.25 -0.36 -3.77
N CYS A 79 -5.22 -1.05 -2.62
CA CYS A 79 -5.17 -2.51 -2.61
C CYS A 79 -6.57 -3.13 -2.57
N GLN A 80 -6.82 -4.08 -3.48
CA GLN A 80 -7.96 -4.98 -3.49
C GLN A 80 -7.45 -6.44 -3.38
N ARG A 81 -6.84 -6.78 -2.23
CA ARG A 81 -6.20 -8.06 -1.94
C ARG A 81 -4.95 -8.39 -2.78
N GLY A 82 -4.45 -7.47 -3.58
CA GLY A 82 -3.26 -7.73 -4.41
C GLY A 82 -1.98 -7.97 -3.62
N LEU A 83 -1.93 -7.51 -2.36
CA LEU A 83 -0.88 -7.79 -1.39
C LEU A 83 -1.32 -8.92 -0.44
N THR A 84 -1.33 -10.15 -0.89
CA THR A 84 -1.70 -11.29 -0.06
C THR A 84 -0.57 -12.31 -0.03
N PRO A 85 0.20 -12.36 1.09
CA PRO A 85 0.13 -11.57 2.32
C PRO A 85 0.68 -10.14 2.17
N CYS A 86 0.18 -9.21 2.98
CA CYS A 86 0.74 -7.86 3.11
C CYS A 86 1.48 -7.71 4.45
N VAL A 87 2.42 -6.75 4.51
CA VAL A 87 3.23 -6.52 5.73
C VAL A 87 2.38 -6.30 6.98
N LEU A 88 1.34 -5.46 6.88
CA LEU A 88 0.48 -5.11 8.01
C LEU A 88 -0.50 -6.22 8.42
N GLY A 89 -0.86 -7.09 7.48
CA GLY A 89 -1.80 -8.19 7.72
C GLY A 89 -1.15 -9.54 7.96
N THR A 90 0.18 -9.63 7.88
CA THR A 90 0.89 -10.88 8.15
C THR A 90 0.82 -11.23 9.62
N ASN A 91 0.31 -12.42 9.92
CA ASN A 91 0.45 -13.03 11.25
C ASN A 91 1.80 -13.72 11.31
N ARG A 92 2.69 -13.25 12.20
CA ARG A 92 4.03 -13.82 12.37
C ARG A 92 4.01 -15.27 12.84
N ASP A 93 3.06 -15.60 13.71
CA ASP A 93 2.97 -16.92 14.33
C ASP A 93 2.25 -17.93 13.42
N ASN A 94 1.48 -17.43 12.42
CA ASN A 94 0.85 -18.23 11.38
C ASN A 94 0.87 -17.48 10.02
N PRO A 95 1.99 -17.56 9.29
CA PRO A 95 2.15 -16.84 8.02
C PRO A 95 1.16 -17.26 6.91
N HIS A 96 0.50 -18.42 7.07
CA HIS A 96 -0.52 -18.90 6.14
C HIS A 96 -1.91 -18.30 6.39
N SER A 97 -2.11 -17.60 7.51
CA SER A 97 -3.39 -16.95 7.78
C SER A 97 -3.64 -15.78 6.82
N LEU A 98 -4.89 -15.69 6.35
CA LEU A 98 -5.27 -14.61 5.46
C LEU A 98 -5.34 -13.27 6.22
N PRO A 99 -4.81 -12.17 5.64
CA PRO A 99 -4.96 -10.84 6.19
C PRO A 99 -6.44 -10.42 6.28
N PRO A 100 -6.83 -9.58 7.26
CA PRO A 100 -8.19 -9.05 7.39
C PRO A 100 -8.50 -7.96 6.33
N CYS A 101 -8.44 -8.32 5.05
CA CYS A 101 -8.54 -7.41 3.93
C CYS A 101 -9.89 -6.67 3.84
N ALA A 102 -10.98 -7.28 4.31
CA ALA A 102 -12.32 -6.70 4.20
C ALA A 102 -12.42 -5.32 4.88
N GLU A 103 -11.90 -5.19 6.11
CA GLU A 103 -11.90 -3.92 6.85
C GLU A 103 -11.01 -2.88 6.15
N CYS A 104 -9.83 -3.29 5.67
CA CYS A 104 -8.89 -2.43 4.96
C CYS A 104 -9.50 -1.87 3.67
N ILE A 105 -10.15 -2.73 2.88
CA ILE A 105 -10.82 -2.35 1.62
C ILE A 105 -12.00 -1.42 1.90
N ALA A 106 -12.82 -1.72 2.91
CA ALA A 106 -13.95 -0.87 3.27
C ALA A 106 -13.47 0.55 3.65
N GLN A 107 -12.44 0.66 4.48
CA GLN A 107 -11.86 1.95 4.86
C GLN A 107 -11.23 2.68 3.66
N SER A 108 -10.49 1.97 2.82
CA SER A 108 -9.90 2.53 1.59
C SER A 108 -10.98 3.10 0.66
N ASN A 109 -12.12 2.41 0.51
CA ASN A 109 -13.24 2.89 -0.30
C ASN A 109 -13.84 4.19 0.24
N VAL A 110 -13.95 4.36 1.56
CA VAL A 110 -14.38 5.64 2.17
C VAL A 110 -13.39 6.75 1.84
N LEU A 111 -12.10 6.50 2.04
CA LEU A 111 -11.05 7.52 1.84
C LEU A 111 -10.93 7.95 0.38
N THR A 112 -11.12 7.05 -0.57
CA THR A 112 -10.93 7.32 -2.02
C THR A 112 -12.24 7.44 -2.81
N LYS A 113 -13.40 7.50 -2.13
CA LYS A 113 -14.71 7.69 -2.77
C LYS A 113 -14.74 8.97 -3.61
N GLY A 114 -15.15 8.86 -4.87
CA GLY A 114 -15.23 9.98 -5.81
C GLY A 114 -13.89 10.46 -6.37
N ALA A 115 -12.78 9.83 -6.03
CA ALA A 115 -11.47 10.12 -6.63
C ALA A 115 -11.14 9.12 -7.75
N HIS A 116 -10.30 9.55 -8.71
CA HIS A 116 -9.72 8.62 -9.67
C HIS A 116 -8.85 7.60 -8.93
N LYS A 117 -9.09 6.33 -9.17
CA LYS A 117 -8.35 5.26 -8.50
C LYS A 117 -8.15 4.02 -9.38
N ARG A 118 -7.01 3.37 -9.19
CA ARG A 118 -6.71 2.04 -9.73
C ARG A 118 -6.50 1.06 -8.58
N ALA A 119 -7.02 -0.14 -8.74
CA ALA A 119 -6.89 -1.20 -7.75
C ALA A 119 -5.70 -2.13 -8.06
N LEU A 120 -4.93 -2.47 -7.04
CA LEU A 120 -4.00 -3.59 -7.05
C LEU A 120 -4.81 -4.86 -6.74
N ILE A 121 -4.97 -5.70 -7.73
CA ILE A 121 -5.71 -6.96 -7.62
C ILE A 121 -4.76 -8.17 -7.56
N PRO A 122 -5.19 -9.30 -7.01
CA PRO A 122 -4.42 -10.54 -7.09
C PRO A 122 -4.38 -11.03 -8.55
N ILE A 123 -3.18 -11.22 -9.06
CA ILE A 123 -2.90 -11.86 -10.36
C ILE A 123 -1.94 -13.01 -10.14
N GLN A 124 -2.06 -14.03 -10.96
CA GLN A 124 -1.10 -15.14 -10.95
C GLN A 124 0.23 -14.69 -11.55
N MET A 125 1.32 -15.21 -11.00
CA MET A 125 2.69 -14.90 -11.42
C MET A 125 3.48 -16.22 -11.62
N PRO A 126 3.02 -17.13 -12.51
CA PRO A 126 3.55 -18.51 -12.57
C PRO A 126 5.04 -18.57 -12.89
N GLU A 127 5.53 -17.71 -13.76
CA GLU A 127 6.97 -17.63 -14.08
C GLU A 127 7.80 -17.27 -12.85
N MET A 128 7.33 -16.30 -12.06
CA MET A 128 8.01 -15.87 -10.83
C MET A 128 7.88 -16.95 -9.74
N GLU A 129 6.72 -17.56 -9.60
CA GLU A 129 6.49 -18.65 -8.64
C GLU A 129 7.42 -19.82 -8.92
N SER A 130 7.57 -20.19 -10.19
CA SER A 130 8.50 -21.23 -10.64
C SER A 130 9.97 -20.85 -10.39
N ALA A 131 10.36 -19.62 -10.74
CA ALA A 131 11.73 -19.14 -10.56
C ALA A 131 12.14 -19.03 -9.09
N LEU A 132 11.18 -18.78 -8.17
CA LEU A 132 11.43 -18.73 -6.73
C LEU A 132 11.36 -20.10 -6.04
N ALA A 133 10.92 -21.14 -6.76
CA ALA A 133 10.81 -22.48 -6.18
C ALA A 133 12.21 -23.03 -5.81
N GLY A 134 12.34 -23.50 -4.58
CA GLY A 134 13.59 -24.09 -4.11
C GLY A 134 14.70 -23.13 -3.70
N LEU A 135 14.57 -21.81 -3.96
CA LEU A 135 15.59 -20.84 -3.59
C LEU A 135 15.75 -20.73 -2.07
N SER A 136 16.99 -20.61 -1.62
CA SER A 136 17.37 -20.21 -0.27
C SER A 136 17.02 -18.73 0.00
N VAL A 137 17.04 -18.32 1.27
CA VAL A 137 16.83 -16.92 1.66
C VAL A 137 17.88 -16.00 1.01
N GLN A 138 19.13 -16.46 0.89
CA GLN A 138 20.19 -15.68 0.25
C GLN A 138 19.96 -15.49 -1.25
N GLU A 139 19.61 -16.55 -1.96
CA GLU A 139 19.31 -16.47 -3.41
C GLU A 139 18.06 -15.60 -3.66
N MET A 140 17.02 -15.72 -2.82
CA MET A 140 15.85 -14.85 -2.89
C MET A 140 16.18 -13.36 -2.63
N ASN A 141 17.17 -13.05 -1.78
CA ASN A 141 17.60 -11.67 -1.59
C ASN A 141 18.18 -11.05 -2.86
N ASP A 142 18.85 -11.85 -3.69
CA ASP A 142 19.43 -11.38 -4.94
C ASP A 142 18.46 -11.52 -6.14
N PHE A 143 17.26 -12.03 -5.89
CA PHE A 143 16.27 -12.24 -6.93
C PHE A 143 15.79 -10.92 -7.54
N GLY A 144 15.86 -10.84 -8.87
CA GLY A 144 15.37 -9.75 -9.69
C GLY A 144 14.32 -10.20 -10.70
N TRP A 145 13.42 -9.30 -11.06
CA TRP A 145 12.42 -9.55 -12.09
C TRP A 145 12.10 -8.27 -12.86
N ARG A 146 12.18 -8.32 -14.20
CA ARG A 146 12.00 -7.17 -15.10
C ARG A 146 12.82 -5.95 -14.67
N GLY A 147 14.07 -6.16 -14.27
CA GLY A 147 14.97 -5.13 -13.81
C GLY A 147 14.76 -4.67 -12.35
N ALA A 148 13.64 -5.06 -11.70
CA ALA A 148 13.40 -4.73 -10.31
C ALA A 148 14.14 -5.70 -9.38
N PRO A 149 14.93 -5.21 -8.41
CA PRO A 149 15.63 -6.04 -7.43
C PRO A 149 14.68 -6.46 -6.29
N LEU A 150 13.70 -7.31 -6.62
CA LEU A 150 12.56 -7.62 -5.76
C LEU A 150 12.97 -8.20 -4.40
N GLY A 151 13.99 -9.04 -4.36
CA GLY A 151 14.50 -9.56 -3.09
C GLY A 151 14.95 -8.45 -2.16
N ARG A 152 15.80 -7.53 -2.66
CA ARG A 152 16.31 -6.39 -1.87
C ARG A 152 15.21 -5.41 -1.46
N LEU A 153 14.22 -5.19 -2.32
CA LEU A 153 13.08 -4.31 -2.01
C LEU A 153 12.17 -4.87 -0.90
N THR A 154 12.11 -6.20 -0.76
CA THR A 154 11.23 -6.87 0.21
C THR A 154 11.91 -7.27 1.50
N LEU A 155 13.23 -7.44 1.50
CA LEU A 155 14.01 -7.87 2.66
C LEU A 155 13.78 -7.02 3.94
N PRO A 156 13.73 -5.66 3.87
CA PRO A 156 13.46 -4.85 5.06
C PRO A 156 12.12 -5.18 5.72
N ALA A 157 11.08 -5.40 4.92
CA ALA A 157 9.76 -5.77 5.42
C ALA A 157 9.75 -7.15 6.09
N LEU A 158 10.46 -8.12 5.51
CA LEU A 158 10.59 -9.46 6.08
C LEU A 158 11.29 -9.42 7.44
N ARG A 159 12.39 -8.70 7.55
CA ARG A 159 13.11 -8.50 8.81
C ARG A 159 12.23 -7.81 9.87
N TRP A 160 11.48 -6.80 9.45
CA TRP A 160 10.58 -6.06 10.34
C TRP A 160 9.45 -6.95 10.89
N VAL A 161 8.82 -7.77 10.04
CA VAL A 161 7.74 -8.66 10.48
C VAL A 161 8.27 -9.77 11.37
N LEU A 162 9.37 -10.40 10.99
CA LEU A 162 9.97 -11.51 11.76
C LEU A 162 10.69 -11.02 13.04
N ARG A 163 10.92 -9.70 13.18
CA ARG A 163 11.71 -9.13 14.28
C ARG A 163 13.11 -9.74 14.37
N ARG A 164 13.73 -10.02 13.22
CA ARG A 164 15.05 -10.65 13.13
C ARG A 164 15.92 -9.86 12.14
N HIS A 165 17.13 -9.50 12.56
CA HIS A 165 18.13 -8.92 11.69
C HIS A 165 18.77 -10.01 10.82
N HIS A 166 19.19 -11.12 11.43
CA HIS A 166 19.68 -12.31 10.73
C HIS A 166 18.51 -13.25 10.49
N LEU A 167 18.27 -13.55 9.22
CA LEU A 167 17.20 -14.48 8.83
C LEU A 167 17.72 -15.90 8.82
N LEU A 168 16.91 -16.82 9.33
CA LEU A 168 17.15 -18.25 9.21
C LEU A 168 16.69 -18.72 7.84
N ASP A 169 17.44 -19.67 7.27
CA ASP A 169 17.06 -20.30 6.02
C ASP A 169 16.15 -21.52 6.28
N ASP A 170 15.02 -21.24 6.97
CA ASP A 170 14.00 -22.21 7.32
C ASP A 170 12.75 -22.10 6.42
N VAL A 171 11.92 -23.15 6.45
CA VAL A 171 10.72 -23.24 5.61
C VAL A 171 9.77 -22.06 5.80
N PRO A 172 9.41 -21.61 7.04
CA PRO A 172 8.53 -20.47 7.25
C PRO A 172 9.12 -19.15 6.68
N THR A 173 10.41 -18.92 6.87
CA THR A 173 11.08 -17.71 6.37
C THR A 173 11.11 -17.70 4.85
N ARG A 174 11.49 -18.82 4.19
CA ARG A 174 11.45 -18.94 2.74
C ARG A 174 10.05 -18.76 2.19
N TYR A 175 9.04 -19.35 2.83
CA TYR A 175 7.65 -19.19 2.41
C TYR A 175 7.24 -17.70 2.43
N LEU A 176 7.42 -17.02 3.55
CA LEU A 176 7.01 -15.63 3.71
C LEU A 176 7.78 -14.70 2.74
N PHE A 177 9.09 -14.92 2.57
CA PHE A 177 9.90 -14.13 1.66
C PHE A 177 9.42 -14.26 0.22
N ARG A 178 9.18 -15.49 -0.22
CA ARG A 178 8.63 -15.78 -1.55
C ARG A 178 7.32 -15.05 -1.77
N GLN A 179 6.39 -15.12 -0.81
CA GLN A 179 5.10 -14.44 -0.92
C GLN A 179 5.24 -12.91 -1.01
N TYR A 180 6.19 -12.33 -0.27
CA TYR A 180 6.46 -10.89 -0.33
C TYR A 180 7.07 -10.50 -1.69
N ILE A 181 8.00 -11.28 -2.22
CA ILE A 181 8.58 -11.05 -3.55
C ILE A 181 7.51 -11.10 -4.64
N ILE A 182 6.64 -12.10 -4.63
CA ILE A 182 5.52 -12.22 -5.58
C ILE A 182 4.58 -11.01 -5.47
N SER A 183 4.25 -10.59 -4.25
CA SER A 183 3.40 -9.42 -4.02
C SER A 183 4.07 -8.11 -4.49
N ALA A 184 5.39 -7.98 -4.30
CA ALA A 184 6.15 -6.85 -4.83
C ALA A 184 6.19 -6.86 -6.38
N GLY A 185 6.30 -8.03 -6.99
CA GLY A 185 6.19 -8.19 -8.43
C GLY A 185 4.84 -7.73 -8.99
N ARG A 186 3.74 -8.06 -8.28
CA ARG A 186 2.40 -7.54 -8.62
C ARG A 186 2.33 -6.02 -8.58
N VAL A 187 2.99 -5.40 -7.58
CA VAL A 187 3.08 -3.93 -7.50
C VAL A 187 3.86 -3.39 -8.69
N VAL A 188 5.04 -3.94 -8.98
CA VAL A 188 5.86 -3.50 -10.12
C VAL A 188 5.08 -3.56 -11.42
N GLN A 189 4.36 -4.64 -11.66
CA GLN A 189 3.57 -4.81 -12.89
C GLN A 189 2.38 -3.85 -12.96
N GLN A 190 1.52 -3.84 -11.94
CA GLN A 190 0.24 -3.11 -12.02
C GLN A 190 0.40 -1.61 -11.73
N PHE A 191 1.27 -1.26 -10.79
CA PHE A 191 1.53 0.15 -10.50
C PHE A 191 2.37 0.78 -11.61
N GLY A 192 3.35 0.05 -12.16
CA GLY A 192 4.09 0.50 -13.34
C GLY A 192 3.18 0.82 -14.51
N ALA A 193 2.27 -0.10 -14.88
CA ALA A 193 1.29 0.14 -15.93
C ALA A 193 0.37 1.35 -15.65
N PHE A 194 -0.04 1.53 -14.40
CA PHE A 194 -0.83 2.69 -14.00
C PHE A 194 -0.06 4.02 -14.15
N LEU A 195 1.22 4.05 -13.81
CA LEU A 195 2.05 5.24 -14.02
C LEU A 195 2.23 5.57 -15.51
N ASP A 196 2.38 4.55 -16.36
CA ASP A 196 2.51 4.72 -17.81
C ASP A 196 1.24 5.27 -18.43
N GLU A 197 0.07 4.89 -17.92
CA GLU A 197 -1.25 5.39 -18.36
C GLU A 197 -1.48 6.84 -17.89
N VAL A 198 -1.27 7.10 -16.60
CA VAL A 198 -1.63 8.36 -15.94
C VAL A 198 -0.60 9.46 -16.16
N LYS A 199 0.66 9.11 -16.38
CA LYS A 199 1.81 10.03 -16.57
C LYS A 199 1.84 11.15 -15.52
N PRO A 200 1.94 10.81 -14.22
CA PRO A 200 1.83 11.79 -13.15
C PRO A 200 3.08 12.68 -13.08
N GLN A 201 2.90 13.89 -12.56
CA GLN A 201 4.02 14.78 -12.24
C GLN A 201 4.79 14.35 -10.98
N ALA A 202 4.12 13.64 -10.08
CA ALA A 202 4.73 13.11 -8.87
C ALA A 202 4.00 11.87 -8.33
N VAL A 203 4.73 11.04 -7.61
CA VAL A 203 4.22 9.91 -6.83
C VAL A 203 4.49 10.17 -5.35
N VAL A 204 3.47 10.01 -4.52
CA VAL A 204 3.58 10.13 -3.06
C VAL A 204 3.49 8.74 -2.44
N VAL A 205 4.48 8.37 -1.64
CA VAL A 205 4.57 7.09 -0.94
C VAL A 205 4.81 7.30 0.55
N PHE A 206 4.27 6.43 1.40
CA PHE A 206 4.63 6.42 2.82
C PHE A 206 6.01 5.76 3.00
N ASN A 207 6.94 6.42 3.68
CA ASN A 207 8.28 5.94 4.04
C ASN A 207 9.13 5.46 2.84
N GLY A 208 8.63 4.57 2.00
CA GLY A 208 9.34 4.02 0.83
C GLY A 208 10.42 2.98 1.15
N GLN A 209 10.47 2.46 2.38
CA GLN A 209 11.48 1.48 2.84
C GLN A 209 10.95 0.05 2.86
N LEU A 210 9.71 -0.12 3.30
CA LEU A 210 9.07 -1.44 3.33
C LEU A 210 8.38 -1.69 1.99
N TYR A 211 8.36 -2.94 1.51
CA TYR A 211 7.42 -3.23 0.46
C TYR A 211 5.98 -3.06 1.02
N PRO A 212 4.97 -2.64 0.31
CA PRO A 212 4.93 -2.39 -1.13
C PRO A 212 5.43 -1.00 -1.56
N GLU A 213 5.65 -0.08 -0.63
CA GLU A 213 6.06 1.30 -0.91
C GLU A 213 7.45 1.36 -1.57
N ALA A 214 8.38 0.48 -1.19
CA ALA A 214 9.70 0.39 -1.82
C ALA A 214 9.58 0.03 -3.31
N ALA A 215 8.69 -0.91 -3.66
CA ALA A 215 8.41 -1.28 -5.04
C ALA A 215 7.74 -0.14 -5.82
N ALA A 216 6.81 0.59 -5.19
CA ALA A 216 6.17 1.75 -5.80
C ALA A 216 7.18 2.91 -6.03
N ARG A 217 8.05 3.18 -5.06
CA ARG A 217 9.14 4.15 -5.20
C ARG A 217 10.05 3.77 -6.37
N TRP A 218 10.46 2.52 -6.46
CA TRP A 218 11.26 2.02 -7.57
C TRP A 218 10.56 2.24 -8.92
N CYS A 219 9.26 1.93 -9.04
CA CYS A 219 8.50 2.16 -10.28
C CYS A 219 8.52 3.63 -10.73
N GLY A 220 8.36 4.57 -9.81
CA GLY A 220 8.43 6.00 -10.10
C GLY A 220 9.83 6.43 -10.54
N GLN A 221 10.87 6.00 -9.81
CA GLN A 221 12.26 6.33 -10.12
C GLN A 221 12.70 5.82 -11.50
N GLN A 222 12.32 4.59 -11.87
CA GLN A 222 12.66 4.04 -13.19
C GLN A 222 12.02 4.80 -14.36
N ARG A 223 10.99 5.60 -14.08
CA ARG A 223 10.30 6.45 -15.06
C ARG A 223 10.71 7.92 -15.00
N GLY A 224 11.70 8.26 -14.19
CA GLY A 224 12.10 9.66 -13.97
C GLY A 224 11.00 10.50 -13.30
N ILE A 225 9.98 9.88 -12.71
CA ILE A 225 8.91 10.58 -12.02
C ILE A 225 9.41 11.01 -10.63
N ARG A 226 9.11 12.25 -10.24
CA ARG A 226 9.41 12.74 -8.89
C ARG A 226 8.70 11.89 -7.84
N VAL A 227 9.45 11.26 -6.95
CA VAL A 227 8.89 10.49 -5.83
C VAL A 227 9.08 11.28 -4.53
N ILE A 228 7.98 11.47 -3.82
CA ILE A 228 7.92 12.16 -2.53
C ILE A 228 7.57 11.11 -1.47
N SER A 229 8.47 10.88 -0.55
CA SER A 229 8.19 10.06 0.64
C SER A 229 7.80 10.94 1.81
N HIS A 230 6.87 10.46 2.61
CA HIS A 230 6.50 11.09 3.87
C HIS A 230 6.53 10.08 5.01
N GLU A 231 6.80 10.57 6.20
CA GLU A 231 6.71 9.80 7.43
C GLU A 231 6.18 10.71 8.53
N ILE A 232 5.53 10.11 9.52
CA ILE A 232 5.04 10.85 10.68
C ILE A 232 6.23 10.97 11.64
N GLY A 233 6.69 12.19 11.87
CA GLY A 233 7.62 12.50 12.94
C GLY A 233 6.95 12.33 14.30
N LEU A 234 7.71 11.90 15.29
CA LEU A 234 7.32 11.88 16.70
C LEU A 234 7.56 13.24 17.32
#